data_6259f0312b3cff9a42acce15f2d36e01
#
_entry.id   6259f0312b3cff9a42acce15f2d36e01
#
_cell.length_a   1.000
_cell.length_b   1.000
_cell.length_c   1.000
_cell.angle_alpha   90.00
_cell.angle_beta   90.00
_cell.angle_gamma   90.00
#
_symmetry.space_group_name_H-M   'P 1'
#
loop_
_entity.id
_entity.type
_entity.pdbx_description
1 polymer ?
#
loop_
_entity_poly.entity_id
_entity_poly.type
_entity_poly.pdbx_seq_one_letter_code
_entity_poly.pdbx_strand_id
1 'polypeptide(L)'
;MSVENLSSRRSSDWMKVLAGSAGLVGGVALASFAVVHATPVPIARFVRALFKDPVYALPAYGVVDGESVLIEANLTYPSSFPQNTVDFYRPRDVRPRATVLWVHGGSFVGGDKGDVVNFASALAQQGYNVFVMNYALAPETTYPAPVVQVGECIDFLLAHADRYDIDFNAFCLAGDSAGAQIAGQYAAIETNPHFAEQMGIERRLGPDGIKVMLLYCGPYNLMELAGVEDPALSFFFDQVGWAYLGRRDWRDGAALEQASLAQQVSEQFPPTYITDGNTGSFESQARVLFSALEAKGVPAASRFFDRDKQVTHHEYQFLLNEDAALVALGDTLSFLETWVAHRPDMANGRHNLS
;
A
#
# COMPACT_ATOMS: atom_id res chain seq x y z
N MET A 1 23.74 -56.26 -48.11
CA MET A 1 22.82 -55.32 -47.47
C MET A 1 23.58 -54.04 -47.24
N SER A 2 23.24 -52.99 -48.00
CA SER A 2 24.05 -51.79 -48.18
C SER A 2 23.92 -50.79 -47.01
N VAL A 3 25.03 -50.17 -46.68
CA VAL A 3 25.20 -49.19 -45.58
C VAL A 3 24.28 -47.93 -45.75
N GLU A 4 23.72 -47.71 -46.92
CA GLU A 4 22.81 -46.59 -47.26
C GLU A 4 21.44 -46.65 -46.59
N ASN A 5 21.00 -47.82 -46.14
CA ASN A 5 19.66 -47.96 -45.48
C ASN A 5 19.62 -47.65 -43.99
N LEU A 6 20.78 -47.45 -43.36
CA LEU A 6 20.88 -47.07 -41.92
C LEU A 6 20.97 -45.57 -41.65
N SER A 7 21.39 -44.77 -42.68
CA SER A 7 21.51 -43.31 -42.52
C SER A 7 20.17 -42.59 -42.69
N SER A 8 19.30 -43.11 -43.55
CA SER A 8 17.99 -42.49 -43.81
C SER A 8 16.97 -42.69 -42.67
N ARG A 9 17.07 -43.77 -41.88
CA ARG A 9 16.22 -43.99 -40.70
C ARG A 9 16.63 -43.11 -39.52
N ARG A 10 17.94 -42.83 -39.30
CA ARG A 10 18.37 -41.94 -38.23
C ARG A 10 17.98 -40.48 -38.44
N SER A 11 17.96 -39.97 -39.67
CA SER A 11 17.59 -38.57 -39.97
C SER A 11 16.09 -38.30 -39.76
N SER A 12 15.23 -39.29 -40.07
CA SER A 12 13.77 -39.13 -39.87
C SER A 12 13.36 -39.14 -38.40
N ASP A 13 14.09 -39.85 -37.55
CA ASP A 13 13.78 -39.91 -36.09
C ASP A 13 14.23 -38.65 -35.34
N TRP A 14 15.33 -38.03 -35.76
CA TRP A 14 15.77 -36.74 -35.22
C TRP A 14 14.78 -35.59 -35.58
N MET A 15 14.28 -35.59 -36.81
CA MET A 15 13.28 -34.60 -37.22
C MET A 15 11.95 -34.77 -36.46
N LYS A 16 11.55 -36.00 -36.14
CA LYS A 16 10.39 -36.27 -35.31
C LYS A 16 10.54 -35.83 -33.87
N VAL A 17 11.77 -36.00 -33.30
CA VAL A 17 12.08 -35.53 -31.93
C VAL A 17 12.14 -34.00 -31.90
N LEU A 18 12.76 -33.35 -32.89
CA LEU A 18 12.79 -31.88 -32.98
C LEU A 18 11.40 -31.30 -33.23
N ALA A 19 10.59 -31.91 -34.11
CA ALA A 19 9.21 -31.49 -34.33
C ALA A 19 8.32 -31.72 -33.09
N GLY A 20 8.55 -32.81 -32.35
CA GLY A 20 7.86 -33.07 -31.08
C GLY A 20 8.24 -32.06 -29.98
N SER A 21 9.52 -31.74 -29.84
CA SER A 21 10.00 -30.77 -28.84
C SER A 21 9.54 -29.33 -29.19
N ALA A 22 9.61 -28.94 -30.46
CA ALA A 22 9.10 -27.65 -30.92
C ALA A 22 7.58 -27.54 -30.75
N GLY A 23 6.85 -28.62 -31.01
CA GLY A 23 5.40 -28.70 -30.79
C GLY A 23 5.05 -28.60 -29.29
N LEU A 24 5.84 -29.23 -28.43
CA LEU A 24 5.64 -29.19 -26.97
C LEU A 24 5.95 -27.80 -26.41
N VAL A 25 7.05 -27.17 -26.82
CA VAL A 25 7.40 -25.80 -26.42
C VAL A 25 6.37 -24.80 -26.98
N GLY A 26 5.96 -24.93 -28.21
CA GLY A 26 4.92 -24.12 -28.83
C GLY A 26 3.55 -24.32 -28.16
N GLY A 27 3.20 -25.55 -27.79
CA GLY A 27 1.98 -25.87 -27.06
C GLY A 27 1.96 -25.28 -25.64
N VAL A 28 3.09 -25.35 -24.92
CA VAL A 28 3.21 -24.74 -23.58
C VAL A 28 3.15 -23.22 -23.68
N ALA A 29 3.82 -22.62 -24.65
CA ALA A 29 3.79 -21.17 -24.86
C ALA A 29 2.36 -20.68 -25.19
N LEU A 30 1.65 -21.37 -26.09
CA LEU A 30 0.27 -21.05 -26.45
C LEU A 30 -0.69 -21.26 -25.26
N ALA A 31 -0.52 -22.34 -24.49
CA ALA A 31 -1.32 -22.57 -23.28
C ALA A 31 -1.07 -21.49 -22.22
N SER A 32 0.20 -21.13 -22.00
CA SER A 32 0.56 -20.04 -21.06
C SER A 32 -0.02 -18.71 -21.51
N PHE A 33 0.08 -18.39 -22.80
CA PHE A 33 -0.52 -17.19 -23.39
C PHE A 33 -2.04 -17.18 -23.20
N ALA A 34 -2.73 -18.29 -23.49
CA ALA A 34 -4.16 -18.40 -23.32
C ALA A 34 -4.59 -18.21 -21.85
N VAL A 35 -3.82 -18.76 -20.90
CA VAL A 35 -4.13 -18.66 -19.47
C VAL A 35 -3.99 -17.23 -18.98
N VAL A 36 -2.90 -16.51 -19.29
CA VAL A 36 -2.71 -15.12 -18.84
C VAL A 36 -3.72 -14.14 -19.49
N HIS A 37 -4.32 -14.50 -20.61
CA HIS A 37 -5.39 -13.73 -21.25
C HIS A 37 -6.80 -14.12 -20.79
N ALA A 38 -6.93 -15.26 -20.09
CA ALA A 38 -8.21 -15.75 -19.57
C ALA A 38 -8.43 -15.40 -18.11
N THR A 39 -7.37 -15.11 -17.35
CA THR A 39 -7.43 -14.81 -15.90
C THR A 39 -6.21 -14.02 -15.44
N PRO A 40 -6.34 -13.08 -14.48
CA PRO A 40 -5.21 -12.34 -13.90
C PRO A 40 -4.40 -13.16 -12.87
N VAL A 41 -4.87 -14.34 -12.48
CA VAL A 41 -4.28 -15.18 -11.42
C VAL A 41 -2.78 -15.47 -11.62
N PRO A 42 -2.28 -15.84 -12.82
CA PRO A 42 -0.87 -16.13 -13.01
C PRO A 42 0.03 -14.93 -12.70
N ILE A 43 -0.37 -13.73 -13.15
CA ILE A 43 0.39 -12.50 -12.90
C ILE A 43 0.31 -12.12 -11.42
N ALA A 44 -0.85 -12.21 -10.79
CA ALA A 44 -0.98 -11.99 -9.35
C ALA A 44 -0.07 -12.92 -8.53
N ARG A 45 -0.01 -14.21 -8.87
CA ARG A 45 0.90 -15.16 -8.22
C ARG A 45 2.38 -14.85 -8.46
N PHE A 46 2.73 -14.41 -9.65
CA PHE A 46 4.10 -13.98 -9.98
C PHE A 46 4.48 -12.75 -9.15
N VAL A 47 3.63 -11.74 -9.08
CA VAL A 47 3.85 -10.55 -8.25
C VAL A 47 4.01 -10.93 -6.78
N ARG A 48 3.13 -11.78 -6.23
CA ARG A 48 3.26 -12.27 -4.84
C ARG A 48 4.58 -12.99 -4.59
N ALA A 49 5.08 -13.73 -5.58
CA ALA A 49 6.38 -14.39 -5.43
C ALA A 49 7.55 -13.40 -5.36
N LEU A 50 7.44 -12.23 -5.98
CA LEU A 50 8.43 -11.15 -5.89
C LEU A 50 8.44 -10.47 -4.51
N PHE A 51 7.29 -10.42 -3.83
CA PHE A 51 7.16 -9.83 -2.49
C PHE A 51 7.50 -10.80 -1.35
N LYS A 52 7.80 -12.08 -1.62
CA LYS A 52 8.10 -13.05 -0.56
C LYS A 52 9.41 -12.80 0.18
N ASP A 53 10.36 -12.17 -0.48
CA ASP A 53 11.66 -11.79 0.08
C ASP A 53 11.83 -10.28 -0.15
N PRO A 54 11.25 -9.43 0.69
CA PRO A 54 11.40 -7.99 0.53
C PRO A 54 12.88 -7.62 0.60
N VAL A 55 13.37 -6.96 -0.45
CA VAL A 55 14.77 -6.51 -0.59
C VAL A 55 15.05 -5.31 0.32
N TYR A 56 14.27 -5.11 1.35
CA TYR A 56 14.50 -4.03 2.32
C TYR A 56 15.68 -4.42 3.20
N ALA A 57 16.86 -3.92 2.82
CA ALA A 57 18.03 -4.01 3.67
C ALA A 57 17.64 -3.55 5.08
N LEU A 58 17.85 -4.39 6.07
CA LEU A 58 17.71 -4.02 7.48
C LEU A 58 18.61 -2.80 7.71
N PRO A 59 18.06 -1.61 7.92
CA PRO A 59 18.88 -0.43 8.13
C PRO A 59 19.59 -0.52 9.46
N ALA A 60 20.74 0.14 9.55
CA ALA A 60 21.39 0.36 10.85
C ALA A 60 20.45 1.07 11.85
N TYR A 61 19.40 1.71 11.39
CA TYR A 61 18.37 2.39 12.17
C TYR A 61 17.17 1.51 12.55
N GLY A 62 16.95 0.41 11.89
CA GLY A 62 15.72 -0.37 12.02
C GLY A 62 15.90 -1.72 12.67
N VAL A 63 16.95 -1.93 13.40
CA VAL A 63 16.95 -3.02 14.37
C VAL A 63 15.91 -2.63 15.40
N VAL A 64 14.77 -3.30 15.36
CA VAL A 64 13.79 -3.25 16.43
C VAL A 64 14.54 -3.68 17.67
N ASP A 65 15.10 -2.71 18.33
CA ASP A 65 15.64 -2.87 19.66
C ASP A 65 14.42 -3.20 20.52
N GLY A 66 14.29 -4.48 20.90
CA GLY A 66 13.23 -4.94 21.80
C GLY A 66 13.23 -4.22 23.15
N GLU A 67 14.16 -3.28 23.35
CA GLU A 67 14.22 -2.43 24.52
C GLU A 67 13.40 -1.13 24.35
N SER A 68 13.23 -0.60 23.14
CA SER A 68 12.52 0.67 22.91
C SER A 68 11.12 0.54 22.31
N VAL A 69 10.83 -0.55 21.59
CA VAL A 69 9.54 -0.82 20.93
C VAL A 69 8.96 -2.14 21.39
N LEU A 70 7.67 -2.15 21.72
CA LEU A 70 6.91 -3.36 21.99
C LEU A 70 6.07 -3.72 20.75
N ILE A 71 6.06 -5.00 20.38
CA ILE A 71 5.31 -5.49 19.23
C ILE A 71 4.32 -6.56 19.68
N GLU A 72 3.03 -6.35 19.36
CA GLU A 72 2.00 -7.38 19.41
C GLU A 72 1.65 -7.75 17.97
N ALA A 73 2.07 -8.93 17.51
CA ALA A 73 1.89 -9.36 16.13
C ALA A 73 0.62 -10.20 15.96
N ASN A 74 0.05 -10.16 14.75
CA ASN A 74 -1.07 -10.99 14.33
C ASN A 74 -2.34 -10.84 15.18
N LEU A 75 -2.62 -9.63 15.66
CA LEU A 75 -3.94 -9.33 16.21
C LEU A 75 -4.98 -9.49 15.09
N THR A 76 -6.13 -10.08 15.42
CA THR A 76 -7.20 -10.30 14.44
C THR A 76 -8.28 -9.26 14.64
N TYR A 77 -8.60 -8.49 13.59
CA TYR A 77 -9.77 -7.61 13.59
C TYR A 77 -10.97 -8.30 12.92
N PRO A 78 -12.21 -8.10 13.42
CA PRO A 78 -13.39 -8.66 12.80
C PRO A 78 -13.55 -8.18 11.36
N SER A 79 -13.68 -9.09 10.41
CA SER A 79 -13.91 -8.79 9.00
C SER A 79 -14.66 -9.91 8.32
N SER A 80 -15.48 -9.59 7.34
CA SER A 80 -16.11 -10.55 6.44
C SER A 80 -15.17 -11.04 5.33
N PHE A 81 -13.95 -10.45 5.23
CA PHE A 81 -12.93 -10.79 4.24
C PHE A 81 -11.73 -11.46 4.91
N PRO A 82 -10.93 -12.24 4.13
CA PRO A 82 -9.72 -12.87 4.64
C PRO A 82 -8.59 -11.86 4.91
N GLN A 83 -7.47 -12.35 5.49
CA GLN A 83 -6.26 -11.56 5.80
C GLN A 83 -6.51 -10.37 6.73
N ASN A 84 -7.41 -10.54 7.67
CA ASN A 84 -7.85 -9.58 8.65
C ASN A 84 -6.95 -9.56 9.90
N THR A 85 -5.64 -9.40 9.72
CA THR A 85 -4.67 -9.31 10.81
C THR A 85 -3.98 -7.96 10.83
N VAL A 86 -3.56 -7.53 12.02
CA VAL A 86 -2.86 -6.27 12.23
C VAL A 86 -1.73 -6.47 13.24
N ASP A 87 -0.56 -5.86 13.00
CA ASP A 87 0.54 -5.82 13.95
C ASP A 87 0.55 -4.46 14.63
N PHE A 88 0.81 -4.45 15.92
CA PHE A 88 0.86 -3.27 16.74
C PHE A 88 2.28 -3.01 17.24
N TYR A 89 2.81 -1.85 16.95
CA TYR A 89 4.11 -1.33 17.37
C TYR A 89 3.88 -0.15 18.30
N ARG A 90 4.44 -0.18 19.50
CA ARG A 90 4.28 0.92 20.45
C ARG A 90 5.59 1.27 21.14
N PRO A 91 5.79 2.56 21.53
CA PRO A 91 6.89 2.93 22.41
C PRO A 91 6.75 2.25 23.78
N ARG A 92 7.87 1.82 24.38
CA ARG A 92 7.82 1.07 25.64
C ARG A 92 7.39 1.96 26.81
N ASP A 93 8.14 2.95 27.18
CA ASP A 93 8.02 3.63 28.46
C ASP A 93 7.51 5.07 28.33
N VAL A 94 6.89 5.39 27.21
CA VAL A 94 6.34 6.73 26.98
C VAL A 94 4.87 6.62 26.53
N ARG A 95 4.09 7.62 26.89
CA ARG A 95 2.71 7.73 26.40
C ARG A 95 2.74 8.08 24.91
N PRO A 96 1.95 7.39 24.07
CA PRO A 96 1.90 7.67 22.65
C PRO A 96 1.46 9.10 22.35
N ARG A 97 2.14 9.74 21.41
CA ARG A 97 1.79 11.09 20.90
C ARG A 97 0.55 11.04 20.03
N ALA A 98 0.48 10.03 19.17
CA ALA A 98 -0.62 9.75 18.25
C ALA A 98 -0.64 8.28 17.89
N THR A 99 -1.72 7.87 17.18
CA THR A 99 -1.86 6.54 16.61
C THR A 99 -1.89 6.63 15.10
N VAL A 100 -1.07 5.85 14.42
CA VAL A 100 -1.01 5.71 12.97
C VAL A 100 -1.54 4.33 12.59
N LEU A 101 -2.59 4.26 11.76
CA LEU A 101 -2.97 3.04 11.07
C LEU A 101 -2.34 3.05 9.68
N TRP A 102 -1.53 2.03 9.39
CA TRP A 102 -0.81 1.89 8.13
C TRP A 102 -1.39 0.77 7.27
N VAL A 103 -1.65 1.07 6.00
CA VAL A 103 -2.07 0.11 4.98
C VAL A 103 -0.88 -0.16 4.06
N HIS A 104 -0.42 -1.41 3.99
CA HIS A 104 0.78 -1.78 3.23
C HIS A 104 0.57 -1.77 1.71
N GLY A 105 1.67 -1.65 0.95
CA GLY A 105 1.72 -1.76 -0.49
C GLY A 105 1.58 -3.18 -1.03
N GLY A 106 1.91 -3.40 -2.31
CA GLY A 106 1.94 -4.73 -2.94
C GLY A 106 1.03 -4.88 -4.16
N SER A 107 0.83 -3.80 -4.92
CA SER A 107 0.07 -3.82 -6.19
C SER A 107 -1.35 -4.40 -6.05
N PHE A 108 -1.98 -4.30 -4.89
CA PHE A 108 -3.30 -4.87 -4.55
C PHE A 108 -3.37 -6.42 -4.57
N VAL A 109 -2.36 -7.09 -5.06
CA VAL A 109 -2.33 -8.54 -5.27
C VAL A 109 -1.32 -9.27 -4.38
N GLY A 110 -0.47 -8.56 -3.66
CA GLY A 110 0.60 -9.09 -2.81
C GLY A 110 0.92 -8.16 -1.65
N GLY A 111 2.08 -8.36 -1.02
CA GLY A 111 2.52 -7.63 0.17
C GLY A 111 2.01 -8.21 1.48
N ASP A 112 2.59 -7.76 2.57
CA ASP A 112 2.23 -8.12 3.95
C ASP A 112 2.59 -6.98 4.90
N LYS A 113 1.87 -6.88 6.01
CA LYS A 113 2.17 -5.91 7.08
C LYS A 113 3.62 -5.96 7.57
N GLY A 114 4.28 -7.12 7.43
CA GLY A 114 5.70 -7.30 7.73
C GLY A 114 6.63 -6.47 6.83
N ASP A 115 6.21 -6.05 5.65
CA ASP A 115 7.02 -5.24 4.73
C ASP A 115 7.29 -3.83 5.28
N VAL A 116 6.44 -3.35 6.20
CA VAL A 116 6.52 -2.01 6.82
C VAL A 116 7.24 -2.01 8.16
N VAL A 117 7.69 -3.19 8.67
CA VAL A 117 8.22 -3.36 10.03
C VAL A 117 9.28 -2.32 10.43
N ASN A 118 10.21 -2.00 9.55
CA ASN A 118 11.31 -1.07 9.83
C ASN A 118 10.81 0.36 10.00
N PHE A 119 9.93 0.81 9.12
CA PHE A 119 9.38 2.17 9.17
C PHE A 119 8.40 2.34 10.32
N ALA A 120 7.55 1.34 10.58
CA ALA A 120 6.64 1.31 11.73
C ALA A 120 7.42 1.36 13.05
N SER A 121 8.53 0.60 13.15
CA SER A 121 9.41 0.62 14.32
C SER A 121 10.09 1.97 14.50
N ALA A 122 10.55 2.61 13.41
CA ALA A 122 11.14 3.94 13.46
C ALA A 122 10.13 4.99 13.99
N LEU A 123 8.88 4.94 13.54
CA LEU A 123 7.83 5.81 14.08
C LEU A 123 7.53 5.49 15.55
N ALA A 124 7.46 4.21 15.93
CA ALA A 124 7.22 3.82 17.32
C ALA A 124 8.35 4.28 18.26
N GLN A 125 9.61 4.22 17.83
CA GLN A 125 10.76 4.76 18.58
C GLN A 125 10.65 6.28 18.79
N GLN A 126 9.95 6.99 17.91
CA GLN A 126 9.68 8.43 18.05
C GLN A 126 8.41 8.74 18.86
N GLY A 127 7.81 7.73 19.47
CA GLY A 127 6.69 7.90 20.41
C GLY A 127 5.31 7.80 19.78
N TYR A 128 5.16 7.13 18.63
CA TYR A 128 3.86 6.90 17.99
C TYR A 128 3.40 5.45 18.20
N ASN A 129 2.11 5.26 18.44
CA ASN A 129 1.49 3.96 18.23
C ASN A 129 1.34 3.72 16.73
N VAL A 130 1.77 2.54 16.23
CA VAL A 130 1.62 2.21 14.81
C VAL A 130 0.94 0.85 14.68
N PHE A 131 -0.19 0.81 14.01
CA PHE A 131 -0.87 -0.41 13.60
C PHE A 131 -0.63 -0.61 12.11
N VAL A 132 -0.10 -1.76 11.70
CA VAL A 132 0.09 -2.10 10.29
C VAL A 132 -0.83 -3.24 9.96
N MET A 133 -1.82 -3.00 9.08
CA MET A 133 -2.86 -3.96 8.77
C MET A 133 -2.60 -4.73 7.49
N ASN A 134 -2.93 -6.02 7.49
CA ASN A 134 -3.17 -6.80 6.29
C ASN A 134 -4.61 -6.59 5.80
N TYR A 135 -4.83 -6.80 4.54
CA TYR A 135 -6.14 -6.74 3.88
C TYR A 135 -6.25 -7.83 2.80
N ALA A 136 -7.46 -8.13 2.38
CA ALA A 136 -7.76 -9.16 1.38
C ALA A 136 -7.17 -8.79 0.02
N LEU A 137 -6.38 -9.70 -0.55
CA LEU A 137 -5.66 -9.51 -1.80
C LEU A 137 -6.49 -9.95 -3.01
N ALA A 138 -6.30 -9.23 -4.10
CA ALA A 138 -6.85 -9.60 -5.41
C ALA A 138 -6.02 -10.74 -6.05
N PRO A 139 -6.60 -11.55 -6.92
CA PRO A 139 -7.96 -11.52 -7.44
C PRO A 139 -8.97 -12.31 -6.60
N GLU A 140 -8.56 -12.95 -5.49
CA GLU A 140 -9.46 -13.75 -4.64
C GLU A 140 -10.54 -12.88 -3.99
N THR A 141 -10.19 -11.62 -3.72
CA THR A 141 -11.10 -10.59 -3.24
C THR A 141 -10.86 -9.33 -4.05
N THR A 142 -11.91 -8.65 -4.48
CA THR A 142 -11.81 -7.49 -5.36
C THR A 142 -12.20 -6.20 -4.67
N TYR A 143 -11.92 -5.08 -5.29
CA TYR A 143 -12.41 -3.76 -4.92
C TYR A 143 -13.95 -3.78 -4.72
N PRO A 144 -14.51 -3.11 -3.69
CA PRO A 144 -13.81 -2.24 -2.74
C PRO A 144 -13.42 -2.92 -1.41
N ALA A 145 -13.34 -4.25 -1.33
CA ALA A 145 -13.13 -4.98 -0.09
C ALA A 145 -11.92 -4.49 0.75
N PRO A 146 -10.72 -4.20 0.20
CA PRO A 146 -9.63 -3.63 1.00
C PRO A 146 -9.99 -2.31 1.66
N VAL A 147 -10.77 -1.45 0.98
CA VAL A 147 -11.24 -0.16 1.54
C VAL A 147 -12.24 -0.38 2.67
N VAL A 148 -13.15 -1.36 2.54
CA VAL A 148 -14.08 -1.77 3.62
C VAL A 148 -13.30 -2.25 4.84
N GLN A 149 -12.24 -3.05 4.64
CA GLN A 149 -11.43 -3.58 5.73
C GLN A 149 -10.66 -2.51 6.51
N VAL A 150 -10.33 -1.37 5.90
CA VAL A 150 -9.78 -0.22 6.67
C VAL A 150 -10.81 0.22 7.72
N GLY A 151 -12.08 0.37 7.35
CA GLY A 151 -13.16 0.69 8.28
C GLY A 151 -13.36 -0.39 9.36
N GLU A 152 -13.34 -1.66 8.99
CA GLU A 152 -13.46 -2.78 9.94
C GLU A 152 -12.28 -2.83 10.92
N CYS A 153 -11.05 -2.50 10.46
CA CYS A 153 -9.90 -2.36 11.33
C CYS A 153 -10.05 -1.16 12.28
N ILE A 154 -10.58 -0.04 11.82
CA ILE A 154 -10.89 1.13 12.65
C ILE A 154 -11.95 0.78 13.70
N ASP A 155 -12.99 0.01 13.36
CA ASP A 155 -13.97 -0.47 14.34
C ASP A 155 -13.30 -1.31 15.45
N PHE A 156 -12.34 -2.17 15.09
CA PHE A 156 -11.52 -2.91 16.06
C PHE A 156 -10.72 -1.96 16.95
N LEU A 157 -10.07 -0.94 16.39
CA LEU A 157 -9.29 0.04 17.15
C LEU A 157 -10.18 0.87 18.09
N LEU A 158 -11.38 1.26 17.64
CA LEU A 158 -12.37 1.95 18.48
C LEU A 158 -12.80 1.10 19.68
N ALA A 159 -13.08 -0.17 19.44
CA ALA A 159 -13.49 -1.10 20.51
C ALA A 159 -12.38 -1.40 21.52
N HIS A 160 -11.11 -1.16 21.17
CA HIS A 160 -9.95 -1.47 22.01
C HIS A 160 -9.11 -0.22 22.35
N ALA A 161 -9.70 0.98 22.22
CA ALA A 161 -8.99 2.25 22.41
C ALA A 161 -8.29 2.35 23.78
N ASP A 162 -8.98 1.96 24.84
CA ASP A 162 -8.42 1.97 26.20
C ASP A 162 -7.25 0.98 26.37
N ARG A 163 -7.37 -0.21 25.74
CA ARG A 163 -6.33 -1.25 25.82
C ARG A 163 -5.02 -0.78 25.20
N TYR A 164 -5.09 -0.09 24.07
CA TYR A 164 -3.95 0.31 23.28
C TYR A 164 -3.56 1.79 23.46
N ASP A 165 -4.20 2.50 24.40
CA ASP A 165 -4.01 3.94 24.64
C ASP A 165 -4.16 4.77 23.36
N ILE A 166 -5.24 4.52 22.59
CA ILE A 166 -5.55 5.22 21.36
C ILE A 166 -6.36 6.48 21.66
N ASP A 167 -5.87 7.63 21.19
CA ASP A 167 -6.64 8.87 21.14
C ASP A 167 -7.07 9.17 19.71
N PHE A 168 -8.36 9.04 19.44
CA PHE A 168 -8.91 9.37 18.12
C PHE A 168 -8.89 10.88 17.81
N ASN A 169 -8.61 11.75 18.79
CA ASN A 169 -8.26 13.15 18.50
C ASN A 169 -6.84 13.33 17.96
N ALA A 170 -6.05 12.26 17.94
CA ALA A 170 -4.69 12.19 17.43
C ALA A 170 -4.50 10.94 16.55
N PHE A 171 -5.53 10.59 15.76
CA PHE A 171 -5.52 9.42 14.88
C PHE A 171 -5.09 9.82 13.46
N CYS A 172 -4.14 9.07 12.91
CA CYS A 172 -3.57 9.27 11.59
C CYS A 172 -3.78 8.02 10.73
N LEU A 173 -3.97 8.21 9.44
CA LEU A 173 -4.04 7.13 8.48
C LEU A 173 -2.87 7.24 7.50
N ALA A 174 -2.24 6.12 7.18
CA ALA A 174 -1.06 6.07 6.35
C ALA A 174 -1.11 4.91 5.36
N GLY A 175 -0.31 4.99 4.31
CA GLY A 175 -0.11 3.86 3.42
C GLY A 175 0.96 4.13 2.37
N ASP A 176 1.45 3.05 1.79
CA ASP A 176 2.43 3.04 0.72
C ASP A 176 1.89 2.33 -0.52
N SER A 177 2.28 2.79 -1.71
CA SER A 177 1.91 2.18 -2.98
C SER A 177 0.40 1.90 -3.10
N ALA A 178 -0.01 0.67 -3.33
CA ALA A 178 -1.41 0.26 -3.34
C ALA A 178 -2.13 0.60 -2.02
N GLY A 179 -1.45 0.48 -0.89
CA GLY A 179 -1.99 0.84 0.43
C GLY A 179 -2.24 2.34 0.57
N ALA A 180 -1.42 3.19 -0.05
CA ALA A 180 -1.65 4.63 -0.06
C ALA A 180 -2.94 5.00 -0.82
N GLN A 181 -3.24 4.31 -1.93
CA GLN A 181 -4.50 4.47 -2.65
C GLN A 181 -5.69 4.01 -1.78
N ILE A 182 -5.59 2.82 -1.15
CA ILE A 182 -6.65 2.26 -0.30
C ILE A 182 -6.92 3.18 0.90
N ALA A 183 -5.87 3.59 1.62
CA ALA A 183 -5.96 4.48 2.78
C ALA A 183 -6.52 5.86 2.39
N GLY A 184 -6.01 6.44 1.31
CA GLY A 184 -6.50 7.73 0.80
C GLY A 184 -7.96 7.68 0.40
N GLN A 185 -8.40 6.59 -0.24
CA GLN A 185 -9.79 6.40 -0.62
C GLN A 185 -10.70 6.26 0.60
N TYR A 186 -10.26 5.54 1.65
CA TYR A 186 -11.01 5.48 2.89
C TYR A 186 -11.11 6.87 3.57
N ALA A 187 -10.03 7.66 3.57
CA ALA A 187 -10.07 9.03 4.06
C ALA A 187 -11.05 9.91 3.26
N ALA A 188 -11.13 9.74 1.94
CA ALA A 188 -12.13 10.42 1.12
C ALA A 188 -13.57 10.02 1.48
N ILE A 189 -13.82 8.73 1.82
CA ILE A 189 -15.11 8.26 2.30
C ILE A 189 -15.47 8.93 3.65
N GLU A 190 -14.54 9.00 4.59
CA GLU A 190 -14.77 9.63 5.90
C GLU A 190 -15.10 11.13 5.78
N THR A 191 -14.53 11.82 4.81
CA THR A 191 -14.62 13.27 4.67
C THR A 191 -15.58 13.76 3.59
N ASN A 192 -16.11 12.86 2.75
CA ASN A 192 -17.07 13.17 1.69
C ASN A 192 -18.32 12.29 1.82
N PRO A 193 -19.41 12.79 2.46
CA PRO A 193 -20.63 12.02 2.66
C PRO A 193 -21.28 11.51 1.36
N HIS A 194 -21.18 12.28 0.29
CA HIS A 194 -21.71 11.86 -1.01
C HIS A 194 -20.94 10.70 -1.59
N PHE A 195 -19.60 10.73 -1.46
CA PHE A 195 -18.77 9.62 -1.90
C PHE A 195 -18.99 8.37 -1.03
N ALA A 196 -19.16 8.53 0.30
CA ALA A 196 -19.52 7.42 1.19
C ALA A 196 -20.84 6.74 0.77
N GLU A 197 -21.87 7.54 0.44
CA GLU A 197 -23.15 7.03 -0.07
C GLU A 197 -22.98 6.30 -1.40
N GLN A 198 -22.24 6.88 -2.34
CA GLN A 198 -21.95 6.28 -3.65
C GLN A 198 -21.20 4.94 -3.52
N MET A 199 -20.30 4.83 -2.55
CA MET A 199 -19.55 3.62 -2.25
C MET A 199 -20.34 2.60 -1.43
N GLY A 200 -21.41 3.00 -0.77
CA GLY A 200 -22.14 2.17 0.17
C GLY A 200 -21.30 1.77 1.40
N ILE A 201 -20.30 2.59 1.77
CA ILE A 201 -19.41 2.35 2.90
C ILE A 201 -19.72 3.35 4.00
N GLU A 202 -20.00 2.83 5.19
CA GLU A 202 -20.33 3.63 6.36
C GLU A 202 -19.09 4.33 6.92
N ARG A 203 -19.22 5.61 7.27
CA ARG A 203 -18.19 6.39 7.96
C ARG A 203 -18.15 6.02 9.44
N ARG A 204 -16.94 5.88 10.02
CA ARG A 204 -16.74 5.49 11.42
C ARG A 204 -16.31 6.64 12.32
N LEU A 205 -15.50 7.54 11.77
CA LEU A 205 -14.85 8.60 12.53
C LEU A 205 -15.46 9.98 12.25
N GLY A 206 -16.07 10.15 11.08
CA GLY A 206 -16.53 11.45 10.59
C GLY A 206 -15.39 12.33 10.07
N PRO A 207 -15.71 13.58 9.65
CA PRO A 207 -14.79 14.40 8.87
C PRO A 207 -13.53 14.83 9.64
N ASP A 208 -13.61 14.94 10.96
CA ASP A 208 -12.47 15.34 11.80
C ASP A 208 -11.78 14.17 12.49
N GLY A 209 -12.15 12.94 12.18
CA GLY A 209 -11.66 11.77 12.87
C GLY A 209 -10.25 11.34 12.44
N ILE A 210 -9.84 11.68 11.21
CA ILE A 210 -8.46 11.47 10.73
C ILE A 210 -7.75 12.82 10.76
N LYS A 211 -6.72 12.96 11.62
CA LYS A 211 -6.01 14.23 11.82
C LYS A 211 -4.90 14.46 10.81
N VAL A 212 -4.29 13.39 10.34
CA VAL A 212 -3.19 13.43 9.36
C VAL A 212 -3.33 12.27 8.40
N MET A 213 -3.07 12.53 7.13
CA MET A 213 -2.90 11.54 6.08
C MET A 213 -1.44 11.48 5.65
N LEU A 214 -0.84 10.28 5.64
CA LEU A 214 0.54 10.06 5.19
C LEU A 214 0.52 9.15 3.96
N LEU A 215 0.90 9.67 2.81
CA LEU A 215 0.79 9.02 1.51
C LEU A 215 2.16 8.85 0.85
N TYR A 216 2.56 7.61 0.61
CA TYR A 216 3.84 7.26 0.02
C TYR A 216 3.68 6.49 -1.29
N CYS A 217 4.23 7.03 -2.39
CA CYS A 217 4.41 6.32 -3.66
C CYS A 217 3.12 5.68 -4.23
N GLY A 218 1.95 6.32 -4.06
CA GLY A 218 0.67 5.71 -4.40
C GLY A 218 0.19 5.97 -5.83
N PRO A 219 -0.50 4.99 -6.45
CA PRO A 219 -1.23 5.20 -7.69
C PRO A 219 -2.58 5.89 -7.41
N TYR A 220 -2.57 7.21 -7.28
CA TYR A 220 -3.73 8.01 -6.87
C TYR A 220 -4.74 8.28 -8.00
N ASN A 221 -4.36 8.01 -9.24
CA ASN A 221 -5.22 8.11 -10.41
C ASN A 221 -5.10 6.83 -11.26
N LEU A 222 -5.97 5.86 -11.01
CA LEU A 222 -5.93 4.59 -11.74
C LEU A 222 -6.26 4.77 -13.23
N MET A 223 -6.90 5.88 -13.62
CA MET A 223 -7.14 6.20 -15.04
C MET A 223 -5.84 6.40 -15.81
N GLU A 224 -4.80 6.97 -15.18
CA GLU A 224 -3.48 7.11 -15.80
C GLU A 224 -2.80 5.74 -16.03
N LEU A 225 -3.01 4.78 -15.13
CA LEU A 225 -2.50 3.41 -15.33
C LEU A 225 -3.14 2.73 -16.55
N ALA A 226 -4.40 3.08 -16.85
CA ALA A 226 -5.07 2.60 -18.04
C ALA A 226 -4.48 3.17 -19.35
N GLY A 227 -3.80 4.32 -19.30
CA GLY A 227 -3.24 5.03 -20.44
C GLY A 227 -1.73 4.85 -20.64
N VAL A 228 -1.06 3.93 -19.94
CA VAL A 228 0.40 3.72 -20.05
C VAL A 228 0.75 3.17 -21.44
N GLU A 229 1.67 3.86 -22.13
CA GLU A 229 2.06 3.55 -23.52
C GLU A 229 3.08 2.39 -23.62
N ASP A 230 3.96 2.20 -22.60
CA ASP A 230 4.91 1.09 -22.61
C ASP A 230 4.18 -0.26 -22.62
N PRO A 231 4.42 -1.16 -23.60
CA PRO A 231 3.63 -2.38 -23.74
C PRO A 231 3.75 -3.35 -22.56
N ALA A 232 4.93 -3.44 -21.92
CA ALA A 232 5.15 -4.36 -20.81
C ALA A 232 4.49 -3.82 -19.52
N LEU A 233 4.62 -2.53 -19.26
CA LEU A 233 3.94 -1.87 -18.14
C LEU A 233 2.44 -1.81 -18.34
N SER A 234 1.97 -1.53 -19.58
CA SER A 234 0.56 -1.54 -19.91
C SER A 234 -0.06 -2.93 -19.70
N PHE A 235 0.63 -3.99 -20.10
CA PHE A 235 0.19 -5.36 -19.83
C PHE A 235 0.18 -5.67 -18.32
N PHE A 236 1.22 -5.28 -17.60
CA PHE A 236 1.27 -5.46 -16.15
C PHE A 236 0.11 -4.75 -15.45
N PHE A 237 -0.10 -3.48 -15.72
CA PHE A 237 -1.22 -2.72 -15.14
C PHE A 237 -2.59 -3.22 -15.58
N ASP A 238 -2.70 -3.76 -16.82
CA ASP A 238 -3.93 -4.39 -17.27
C ASP A 238 -4.30 -5.60 -16.43
N GLN A 239 -3.33 -6.46 -16.13
CA GLN A 239 -3.53 -7.63 -15.28
C GLN A 239 -3.82 -7.27 -13.82
N VAL A 240 -3.11 -6.29 -13.27
CA VAL A 240 -3.31 -5.82 -11.89
C VAL A 240 -4.67 -5.11 -11.76
N GLY A 241 -5.02 -4.25 -12.71
CA GLY A 241 -6.32 -3.57 -12.73
C GLY A 241 -7.48 -4.55 -12.87
N TRP A 242 -7.33 -5.56 -13.73
CA TRP A 242 -8.31 -6.64 -13.84
C TRP A 242 -8.44 -7.42 -12.52
N ALA A 243 -7.31 -7.80 -11.91
CA ALA A 243 -7.33 -8.49 -10.62
C ALA A 243 -8.06 -7.66 -9.57
N TYR A 244 -7.68 -6.39 -9.40
CA TYR A 244 -8.17 -5.52 -8.34
C TYR A 244 -9.63 -5.10 -8.54
N LEU A 245 -9.99 -4.62 -9.75
CA LEU A 245 -11.33 -4.14 -10.05
C LEU A 245 -12.31 -5.26 -10.44
N GLY A 246 -11.82 -6.52 -10.54
CA GLY A 246 -12.64 -7.73 -10.69
C GLY A 246 -13.20 -7.97 -12.08
N ARG A 247 -12.83 -7.17 -13.08
CA ARG A 247 -13.35 -7.32 -14.46
C ARG A 247 -12.27 -7.04 -15.50
N ARG A 248 -12.33 -7.78 -16.61
CA ARG A 248 -11.33 -7.67 -17.68
C ARG A 248 -11.37 -6.32 -18.38
N ASP A 249 -12.56 -5.78 -18.55
CA ASP A 249 -12.84 -4.46 -19.15
C ASP A 249 -12.85 -3.34 -18.09
N TRP A 250 -11.96 -3.45 -17.09
CA TRP A 250 -11.88 -2.53 -15.95
C TRP A 250 -11.65 -1.07 -16.37
N ARG A 251 -11.03 -0.86 -17.54
CA ARG A 251 -10.74 0.49 -18.07
C ARG A 251 -11.99 1.30 -18.39
N ASP A 252 -13.12 0.63 -18.64
CA ASP A 252 -14.41 1.25 -18.96
C ASP A 252 -15.41 1.18 -17.79
N GLY A 253 -14.94 0.76 -16.59
CA GLY A 253 -15.79 0.54 -15.44
C GLY A 253 -15.90 1.75 -14.52
N ALA A 254 -17.07 1.98 -13.89
CA ALA A 254 -17.27 3.01 -12.88
C ALA A 254 -16.32 2.85 -11.66
N ALA A 255 -15.89 1.63 -11.36
CA ALA A 255 -14.94 1.36 -10.29
C ALA A 255 -13.57 2.01 -10.52
N LEU A 256 -13.15 2.20 -11.77
CA LEU A 256 -11.93 2.92 -12.10
C LEU A 256 -11.98 4.39 -11.67
N GLU A 257 -13.08 5.07 -11.96
CA GLU A 257 -13.29 6.46 -11.57
C GLU A 257 -13.43 6.59 -10.04
N GLN A 258 -14.18 5.68 -9.41
CA GLN A 258 -14.32 5.63 -7.95
C GLN A 258 -12.99 5.42 -7.25
N ALA A 259 -12.13 4.53 -7.77
CA ALA A 259 -10.82 4.24 -7.19
C ALA A 259 -9.75 5.31 -7.50
N SER A 260 -10.06 6.35 -8.28
CA SER A 260 -9.15 7.46 -8.59
C SER A 260 -9.26 8.57 -7.55
N LEU A 261 -8.39 8.52 -6.53
CA LEU A 261 -8.45 9.36 -5.32
C LEU A 261 -8.45 10.87 -5.62
N ALA A 262 -7.65 11.33 -6.57
CA ALA A 262 -7.53 12.76 -6.87
C ALA A 262 -8.88 13.44 -7.23
N GLN A 263 -9.86 12.66 -7.69
CA GLN A 263 -11.21 13.12 -8.01
C GLN A 263 -12.16 13.12 -6.81
N GLN A 264 -11.81 12.41 -5.73
CA GLN A 264 -12.68 12.18 -4.58
C GLN A 264 -12.36 13.07 -3.37
N VAL A 265 -11.22 13.79 -3.40
CA VAL A 265 -10.83 14.68 -2.31
C VAL A 265 -11.82 15.86 -2.16
N SER A 266 -12.19 16.14 -0.92
CA SER A 266 -13.06 17.26 -0.54
C SER A 266 -12.27 18.34 0.22
N GLU A 267 -12.89 19.48 0.51
CA GLU A 267 -12.34 20.53 1.37
C GLU A 267 -12.12 20.05 2.82
N GLN A 268 -12.77 18.96 3.20
CA GLN A 268 -12.66 18.34 4.54
C GLN A 268 -11.63 17.21 4.58
N PHE A 269 -10.91 16.95 3.46
CA PHE A 269 -9.86 15.93 3.46
C PHE A 269 -8.77 16.26 4.49
N PRO A 270 -8.18 15.27 5.19
CA PRO A 270 -7.24 15.55 6.25
C PRO A 270 -5.98 16.27 5.76
N PRO A 271 -5.29 17.06 6.61
CA PRO A 271 -3.93 17.51 6.34
C PRO A 271 -3.06 16.36 5.86
N THR A 272 -2.39 16.52 4.72
CA THR A 272 -1.74 15.42 3.99
C THR A 272 -0.26 15.68 3.76
N TYR A 273 0.60 14.74 4.17
CA TYR A 273 1.97 14.64 3.69
C TYR A 273 2.04 13.62 2.55
N ILE A 274 2.68 14.00 1.44
CA ILE A 274 2.80 13.15 0.26
C ILE A 274 4.23 13.13 -0.26
N THR A 275 4.75 11.94 -0.57
CA THR A 275 6.06 11.79 -1.20
C THR A 275 6.06 10.63 -2.19
N ASP A 276 6.96 10.71 -3.17
CA ASP A 276 7.10 9.67 -4.19
C ASP A 276 8.54 9.57 -4.69
N GLY A 277 8.89 8.41 -5.25
CA GLY A 277 10.12 8.22 -5.99
C GLY A 277 10.04 8.87 -7.37
N ASN A 278 11.15 9.42 -7.84
CA ASN A 278 11.24 10.08 -9.15
C ASN A 278 11.61 9.14 -10.30
N THR A 279 11.76 7.85 -10.02
CA THR A 279 12.18 6.83 -11.00
C THR A 279 11.41 5.53 -10.78
N GLY A 280 10.65 5.10 -11.79
CA GLY A 280 9.85 3.88 -11.74
C GLY A 280 8.77 3.91 -10.66
N SER A 281 8.17 5.07 -10.41
CA SER A 281 7.14 5.30 -9.40
C SER A 281 6.01 6.19 -9.95
N PHE A 282 5.16 6.71 -9.08
CA PHE A 282 3.94 7.43 -9.43
C PHE A 282 4.02 8.93 -9.12
N GLU A 283 5.22 9.55 -9.17
CA GLU A 283 5.43 10.96 -8.81
C GLU A 283 4.48 11.92 -9.55
N SER A 284 4.20 11.67 -10.84
CA SER A 284 3.25 12.50 -11.61
C SER A 284 1.86 12.50 -10.96
N GLN A 285 1.38 11.34 -10.53
CA GLN A 285 0.09 11.19 -9.87
C GLN A 285 0.08 11.80 -8.47
N ALA A 286 1.18 11.67 -7.72
CA ALA A 286 1.35 12.31 -6.42
C ALA A 286 1.30 13.84 -6.54
N ARG A 287 1.91 14.43 -7.58
CA ARG A 287 1.83 15.87 -7.89
C ARG A 287 0.42 16.33 -8.27
N VAL A 288 -0.32 15.51 -9.03
CA VAL A 288 -1.73 15.80 -9.37
C VAL A 288 -2.59 15.80 -8.11
N LEU A 289 -2.43 14.78 -7.25
CA LEU A 289 -3.15 14.74 -5.97
C LEU A 289 -2.80 15.93 -5.08
N PHE A 290 -1.50 16.27 -4.97
CA PHE A 290 -1.05 17.42 -4.19
C PHE A 290 -1.71 18.72 -4.68
N SER A 291 -1.74 18.96 -6.00
CA SER A 291 -2.41 20.12 -6.58
C SER A 291 -3.93 20.10 -6.35
N ALA A 292 -4.56 18.93 -6.37
CA ALA A 292 -6.00 18.80 -6.07
C ALA A 292 -6.31 19.15 -4.61
N LEU A 293 -5.46 18.75 -3.67
CA LEU A 293 -5.57 19.10 -2.24
C LEU A 293 -5.41 20.63 -2.04
N GLU A 294 -4.38 21.23 -2.64
CA GLU A 294 -4.16 22.69 -2.59
C GLU A 294 -5.37 23.46 -3.15
N ALA A 295 -5.92 23.01 -4.29
CA ALA A 295 -7.08 23.65 -4.93
C ALA A 295 -8.35 23.57 -4.05
N LYS A 296 -8.42 22.60 -3.14
CA LYS A 296 -9.49 22.46 -2.14
C LYS A 296 -9.19 23.20 -0.82
N GLY A 297 -8.02 23.85 -0.70
CA GLY A 297 -7.61 24.50 0.54
C GLY A 297 -7.20 23.52 1.66
N VAL A 298 -6.97 22.26 1.32
CA VAL A 298 -6.49 21.25 2.27
C VAL A 298 -5.01 21.50 2.57
N PRO A 299 -4.60 21.60 3.84
CA PRO A 299 -3.19 21.72 4.18
C PRO A 299 -2.41 20.51 3.67
N ALA A 300 -1.39 20.76 2.85
CA ALA A 300 -0.58 19.70 2.28
C ALA A 300 0.90 20.05 2.30
N ALA A 301 1.76 19.06 2.51
CA ALA A 301 3.20 19.15 2.35
C ALA A 301 3.69 17.99 1.48
N SER A 302 4.77 18.22 0.74
CA SER A 302 5.30 17.21 -0.15
C SER A 302 6.83 17.16 -0.15
N ARG A 303 7.37 15.95 -0.42
CA ARG A 303 8.78 15.74 -0.72
C ARG A 303 8.92 15.07 -2.08
N PHE A 304 9.36 15.83 -3.07
CA PHE A 304 9.72 15.31 -4.39
C PHE A 304 11.17 15.70 -4.67
N PHE A 305 12.03 14.70 -4.81
CA PHE A 305 13.45 14.93 -5.05
C PHE A 305 13.70 15.30 -6.51
N ASP A 306 14.62 16.25 -6.71
CA ASP A 306 15.13 16.58 -8.04
C ASP A 306 15.95 15.40 -8.57
N ARG A 307 15.48 14.78 -9.67
CA ARG A 307 16.09 13.59 -10.25
C ARG A 307 17.55 13.80 -10.68
N ASP A 308 17.91 15.02 -11.09
CA ASP A 308 19.27 15.33 -11.49
C ASP A 308 20.23 15.40 -10.29
N LYS A 309 19.71 15.57 -9.08
CA LYS A 309 20.49 15.61 -7.84
C LYS A 309 20.44 14.30 -7.08
N GLN A 310 19.29 13.65 -7.04
CA GLN A 310 19.09 12.42 -6.28
C GLN A 310 18.04 11.55 -6.95
N VAL A 311 18.45 10.37 -7.40
CA VAL A 311 17.54 9.34 -7.91
C VAL A 311 16.90 8.63 -6.72
N THR A 312 15.57 8.58 -6.71
CA THR A 312 14.78 7.83 -5.73
C THR A 312 13.84 6.88 -6.47
N HIS A 313 13.84 5.63 -6.06
CA HIS A 313 12.97 4.61 -6.65
C HIS A 313 11.65 4.51 -5.92
N HIS A 314 10.75 3.68 -6.45
CA HIS A 314 9.49 3.35 -5.79
C HIS A 314 9.73 2.84 -4.37
N GLU A 315 8.97 3.34 -3.39
CA GLU A 315 9.07 2.99 -1.96
C GLU A 315 10.47 3.24 -1.33
N TYR A 316 11.21 4.23 -1.82
CA TYR A 316 12.53 4.62 -1.31
C TYR A 316 12.53 4.93 0.19
N GLN A 317 11.40 5.35 0.76
CA GLN A 317 11.26 5.69 2.18
C GLN A 317 11.55 4.51 3.12
N PHE A 318 11.46 3.28 2.64
CA PHE A 318 11.78 2.09 3.43
C PHE A 318 13.27 1.76 3.49
N LEU A 319 14.09 2.42 2.65
CA LEU A 319 15.55 2.26 2.63
C LEU A 319 16.20 3.19 3.67
N LEU A 320 15.90 2.98 4.96
CA LEU A 320 16.34 3.87 6.06
C LEU A 320 17.87 3.95 6.26
N ASN A 321 18.66 3.25 5.45
CA ASN A 321 20.10 3.43 5.31
C ASN A 321 20.49 4.48 4.26
N GLU A 322 19.52 5.08 3.55
CA GLU A 322 19.74 6.09 2.52
C GLU A 322 19.27 7.48 3.01
N ASP A 323 20.00 8.51 2.63
CA ASP A 323 19.72 9.89 3.04
C ASP A 323 18.31 10.34 2.65
N ALA A 324 17.83 9.96 1.45
CA ALA A 324 16.49 10.32 0.99
C ALA A 324 15.39 9.77 1.91
N ALA A 325 15.55 8.52 2.37
CA ALA A 325 14.59 7.90 3.29
C ALA A 325 14.60 8.58 4.67
N LEU A 326 15.79 8.93 5.18
CA LEU A 326 15.93 9.66 6.45
C LEU A 326 15.33 11.07 6.35
N VAL A 327 15.48 11.75 5.23
CA VAL A 327 14.83 13.05 4.98
C VAL A 327 13.31 12.89 4.97
N ALA A 328 12.78 11.87 4.26
CA ALA A 328 11.34 11.62 4.23
C ALA A 328 10.78 11.25 5.62
N LEU A 329 11.52 10.48 6.41
CA LEU A 329 11.15 10.19 7.80
C LEU A 329 11.14 11.46 8.66
N GLY A 330 12.16 12.31 8.53
CA GLY A 330 12.23 13.60 9.24
C GLY A 330 11.06 14.54 8.88
N ASP A 331 10.73 14.64 7.60
CA ASP A 331 9.56 15.42 7.14
C ASP A 331 8.25 14.84 7.68
N THR A 332 8.11 13.51 7.69
CA THR A 332 6.94 12.81 8.26
C THR A 332 6.76 13.18 9.74
N LEU A 333 7.82 13.09 10.53
CA LEU A 333 7.79 13.41 11.96
C LEU A 333 7.44 14.89 12.19
N SER A 334 8.04 15.79 11.42
CA SER A 334 7.75 17.22 11.51
C SER A 334 6.30 17.55 11.13
N PHE A 335 5.75 16.85 10.13
CA PHE A 335 4.37 17.01 9.73
C PHE A 335 3.40 16.48 10.79
N LEU A 336 3.68 15.31 11.34
CA LEU A 336 2.91 14.75 12.46
C LEU A 336 2.92 15.69 13.67
N GLU A 337 4.07 16.23 14.06
CA GLU A 337 4.19 17.18 15.17
C GLU A 337 3.40 18.47 14.95
N THR A 338 3.26 18.92 13.70
CA THR A 338 2.51 20.12 13.35
C THR A 338 1.00 19.94 13.52
N TRP A 339 0.48 18.77 13.14
CA TRP A 339 -0.96 18.54 13.02
C TRP A 339 -1.57 17.69 14.14
N VAL A 340 -0.74 16.97 14.89
CA VAL A 340 -1.18 16.21 16.05
C VAL A 340 -1.03 17.07 17.30
N ALA A 341 -2.13 17.44 17.92
CA ALA A 341 -2.11 18.25 19.15
C ALA A 341 -1.29 17.54 20.25
N HIS A 342 -0.31 18.23 20.81
CA HIS A 342 0.38 17.75 22.01
C HIS A 342 -0.64 17.60 23.14
N ARG A 343 -0.86 16.39 23.61
CA ARG A 343 -1.54 16.20 24.89
C ARG A 343 -0.65 16.84 25.96
N PRO A 344 -1.14 17.82 26.73
CA PRO A 344 -0.37 18.34 27.87
C PRO A 344 -0.09 17.16 28.83
N ASP A 345 1.17 17.02 29.23
CA ASP A 345 1.57 16.03 30.22
C ASP A 345 0.70 16.19 31.48
N MET A 346 -0.22 15.25 31.71
CA MET A 346 -0.98 15.15 32.98
C MET A 346 -0.10 14.54 34.08
N ALA A 347 1.22 14.75 34.00
CA ALA A 347 2.20 14.18 34.94
C ALA A 347 2.29 14.88 36.30
N ASN A 348 1.43 15.89 36.62
CA ASN A 348 1.50 16.63 37.90
C ASN A 348 0.19 16.69 38.68
N GLY A 349 -0.68 15.66 38.60
CA GLY A 349 -1.95 15.60 39.34
C GLY A 349 -2.00 14.62 40.53
N ARG A 350 -0.89 14.05 40.98
CA ARG A 350 -0.86 13.20 42.21
C ARG A 350 0.15 13.70 43.22
N HIS A 351 -0.05 14.89 43.74
CA HIS A 351 0.42 15.25 45.05
C HIS A 351 -0.56 16.20 45.71
N ASN A 352 -0.92 15.78 46.92
CA ASN A 352 -1.70 16.47 47.95
C ASN A 352 -3.20 16.17 48.02
N LEU A 353 -3.54 15.04 48.63
CA LEU A 353 -4.55 14.99 49.69
C LEU A 353 -3.91 14.24 50.88
N SER A 354 -3.37 15.02 51.77
CA SER A 354 -3.11 14.66 53.19
C SER A 354 -4.39 14.84 53.96
#